data_95260296eab71ad804f70056c649a872
#
_entry.id   95260296eab71ad804f70056c649a872
#
_cell.length_a   1.000
_cell.length_b   1.000
_cell.length_c   1.000
_cell.angle_alpha   90.00
_cell.angle_beta   90.00
_cell.angle_gamma   90.00
#
_symmetry.space_group_name_H-M   'P 1'
#
loop_
_entity.id
_entity.type
_entity.pdbx_description
1 polymer ?
#
loop_
_entity_poly.entity_id
_entity_poly.type
_entity_poly.pdbx_seq_one_letter_code
_entity_poly.pdbx_strand_id
1 'polypeptide(L)'
;MLDAALKEQLNSVFSVLDKPVELVYENSAHEDQKDLLEMLQDVASASAQIILRKNDGALSPMPQFHIYYQGSATGITFKGIPGGHEFTSLILAILNASGKGKLLDSVIVDRVKRLNKNITVQSYISLTCENCPEVVQALNQMALVHGSLHHEIIDGGYVQDDIQKLGIQGVPSLVAGNKMFHSGRISLLDLLAKLEKTFGIDESAAASEPVNKNLGHFDVLVIGGGPAGASAAIYSVRKGLSTAMITEKIGGQVQETKGIENLISVTYTEGPQLAAQLNQHVA
;
A
#
# COMPACT_ATOMS: atom_id res chain seq x y z
N MET A 1 -14.31 20.32 -4.60
CA MET A 1 -14.17 20.28 -6.08
C MET A 1 -12.70 20.19 -6.45
N LEU A 2 -12.35 19.23 -7.31
CA LEU A 2 -11.00 19.10 -7.85
C LEU A 2 -10.81 20.18 -8.94
N ASP A 3 -9.60 20.76 -9.00
CA ASP A 3 -9.28 21.71 -10.06
C ASP A 3 -9.09 21.02 -11.43
N ALA A 4 -9.05 21.82 -12.51
CA ALA A 4 -8.97 21.28 -13.86
C ALA A 4 -7.64 20.52 -14.11
N ALA A 5 -6.54 20.98 -13.53
CA ALA A 5 -5.23 20.34 -13.70
C ALA A 5 -5.19 18.95 -13.03
N LEU A 6 -5.76 18.84 -11.84
CA LEU A 6 -5.86 17.55 -11.13
C LEU A 6 -6.79 16.58 -11.86
N LYS A 7 -7.92 17.07 -12.42
CA LYS A 7 -8.80 16.23 -13.26
C LYS A 7 -8.10 15.69 -14.50
N GLU A 8 -7.29 16.49 -15.18
CA GLU A 8 -6.50 16.04 -16.32
C GLU A 8 -5.44 14.99 -15.93
N GLN A 9 -4.78 15.18 -14.78
CA GLN A 9 -3.87 14.16 -14.22
C GLN A 9 -4.62 12.86 -13.90
N LEU A 10 -5.80 12.93 -13.29
CA LEU A 10 -6.61 11.74 -13.00
C LEU A 10 -7.06 11.02 -14.28
N ASN A 11 -7.43 11.74 -15.34
CA ASN A 11 -7.75 11.15 -16.64
C ASN A 11 -6.57 10.31 -17.17
N SER A 12 -5.34 10.85 -17.08
CA SER A 12 -4.14 10.14 -17.48
C SER A 12 -3.88 8.90 -16.61
N VAL A 13 -3.98 9.05 -15.29
CA VAL A 13 -3.75 7.98 -14.31
C VAL A 13 -4.76 6.84 -14.49
N PHE A 14 -6.04 7.15 -14.70
CA PHE A 14 -7.10 6.15 -14.83
C PHE A 14 -7.29 5.62 -16.26
N SER A 15 -6.53 6.10 -17.24
CA SER A 15 -6.56 5.59 -18.62
C SER A 15 -6.22 4.10 -18.74
N VAL A 16 -5.54 3.55 -17.74
CA VAL A 16 -5.16 2.14 -17.67
C VAL A 16 -6.29 1.21 -17.20
N LEU A 17 -7.38 1.77 -16.69
CA LEU A 17 -8.53 0.99 -16.22
C LEU A 17 -9.27 0.36 -17.40
N ASP A 18 -9.45 -0.96 -17.36
CA ASP A 18 -10.13 -1.74 -18.41
C ASP A 18 -11.45 -2.36 -17.95
N LYS A 19 -11.74 -2.31 -16.64
CA LYS A 19 -12.95 -2.86 -16.04
C LYS A 19 -13.50 -1.94 -14.94
N PRO A 20 -14.81 -2.01 -14.66
CA PRO A 20 -15.46 -1.12 -13.71
C PRO A 20 -14.92 -1.23 -12.29
N VAL A 21 -14.57 -0.09 -11.70
CA VAL A 21 -14.41 0.12 -10.26
C VAL A 21 -15.58 0.98 -9.79
N GLU A 22 -16.30 0.51 -8.78
CA GLU A 22 -17.47 1.23 -8.27
C GLU A 22 -17.13 1.91 -6.94
N LEU A 23 -17.48 3.19 -6.85
CA LEU A 23 -17.48 3.96 -5.61
C LEU A 23 -18.89 3.94 -5.07
N VAL A 24 -19.16 3.11 -4.07
CA VAL A 24 -20.49 2.84 -3.54
C VAL A 24 -20.68 3.65 -2.26
N TYR A 25 -21.36 4.80 -2.37
CA TYR A 25 -21.58 5.68 -1.23
C TYR A 25 -22.85 5.35 -0.45
N GLU A 26 -22.83 5.63 0.85
CA GLU A 26 -23.99 5.57 1.71
C GLU A 26 -24.62 6.96 1.88
N ASN A 27 -25.92 7.00 2.11
CA ASN A 27 -26.56 8.25 2.50
C ASN A 27 -26.20 8.62 3.94
N SER A 28 -25.97 9.90 4.17
CA SER A 28 -25.78 10.46 5.49
C SER A 28 -26.57 11.76 5.63
N ALA A 29 -27.04 12.04 6.84
CA ALA A 29 -27.62 13.35 7.19
C ALA A 29 -26.55 14.38 7.59
N HIS A 30 -25.27 14.01 7.57
CA HIS A 30 -24.15 14.89 7.89
C HIS A 30 -24.02 16.01 6.85
N GLU A 31 -23.66 17.21 7.29
CA GLU A 31 -23.53 18.38 6.41
C GLU A 31 -22.52 18.19 5.27
N ASP A 32 -21.42 17.46 5.52
CA ASP A 32 -20.37 17.18 4.54
C ASP A 32 -20.73 16.10 3.51
N GLN A 33 -21.92 15.51 3.60
CA GLN A 33 -22.35 14.51 2.62
C GLN A 33 -22.30 15.03 1.18
N LYS A 34 -22.66 16.30 1.00
CA LYS A 34 -22.61 16.96 -0.30
C LYS A 34 -21.19 17.05 -0.83
N ASP A 35 -20.23 17.39 0.02
CA ASP A 35 -18.82 17.55 -0.35
C ASP A 35 -18.18 16.20 -0.73
N LEU A 36 -18.55 15.12 -0.01
CA LEU A 36 -18.18 13.76 -0.40
C LEU A 36 -18.69 13.44 -1.80
N LEU A 37 -19.98 13.70 -2.07
CA LEU A 37 -20.57 13.38 -3.38
C LEU A 37 -19.93 14.18 -4.51
N GLU A 38 -19.66 15.47 -4.32
CA GLU A 38 -18.96 16.29 -5.29
C GLU A 38 -17.56 15.75 -5.59
N MET A 39 -16.80 15.37 -4.57
CA MET A 39 -15.46 14.78 -4.73
C MET A 39 -15.52 13.43 -5.48
N LEU A 40 -16.45 12.54 -5.11
CA LEU A 40 -16.61 11.25 -5.78
C LEU A 40 -17.07 11.41 -7.23
N GLN A 41 -17.95 12.38 -7.54
CA GLN A 41 -18.34 12.71 -8.91
C GLN A 41 -17.18 13.23 -9.73
N ASP A 42 -16.34 14.10 -9.15
CA ASP A 42 -15.14 14.59 -9.80
C ASP A 42 -14.17 13.45 -10.13
N VAL A 43 -13.93 12.52 -9.19
CA VAL A 43 -13.10 11.33 -9.42
C VAL A 43 -13.71 10.42 -10.48
N ALA A 44 -15.01 10.16 -10.42
CA ALA A 44 -15.71 9.31 -11.39
C ALA A 44 -15.71 9.91 -12.80
N SER A 45 -15.74 11.23 -12.92
CA SER A 45 -15.67 11.92 -14.22
C SER A 45 -14.36 11.71 -14.97
N ALA A 46 -13.29 11.27 -14.27
CA ALA A 46 -11.97 11.06 -14.84
C ALA A 46 -11.84 9.75 -15.66
N SER A 47 -12.79 8.82 -15.55
CA SER A 47 -12.76 7.58 -16.35
C SER A 47 -14.16 6.97 -16.45
N ALA A 48 -14.54 6.51 -17.64
CA ALA A 48 -15.77 5.76 -17.84
C ALA A 48 -15.82 4.42 -17.08
N GLN A 49 -14.66 3.96 -16.59
CA GLN A 49 -14.55 2.76 -15.77
C GLN A 49 -14.76 3.02 -14.28
N ILE A 50 -14.90 4.27 -13.83
CA ILE A 50 -15.21 4.58 -12.43
C ILE A 50 -16.69 4.93 -12.32
N ILE A 51 -17.44 4.08 -11.63
CA ILE A 51 -18.89 4.20 -11.51
C ILE A 51 -19.25 4.66 -10.10
N LEU A 52 -19.95 5.77 -9.99
CA LEU A 52 -20.54 6.21 -8.73
C LEU A 52 -21.90 5.55 -8.54
N ARG A 53 -22.07 4.82 -7.45
CA ARG A 53 -23.33 4.12 -7.13
C ARG A 53 -23.74 4.41 -5.69
N LYS A 54 -25.05 4.57 -5.51
CA LYS A 54 -25.65 4.69 -4.18
C LYS A 54 -25.87 3.30 -3.56
N ASN A 55 -25.58 3.17 -2.27
CA ASN A 55 -26.04 2.04 -1.48
C ASN A 55 -27.44 2.33 -0.91
N ASP A 56 -28.38 1.41 -1.10
CA ASP A 56 -29.76 1.54 -0.59
C ASP A 56 -29.91 1.06 0.87
N GLY A 57 -28.81 0.97 1.61
CA GLY A 57 -28.80 0.60 3.01
C GLY A 57 -29.28 1.68 3.98
N ALA A 58 -29.06 1.43 5.28
CA ALA A 58 -29.37 2.39 6.34
C ALA A 58 -28.55 3.68 6.21
N LEU A 59 -29.05 4.78 6.82
CA LEU A 59 -28.30 6.04 6.89
C LEU A 59 -27.01 5.85 7.69
N SER A 60 -25.91 6.32 7.13
CA SER A 60 -24.64 6.39 7.82
C SER A 60 -24.58 7.61 8.76
N PRO A 61 -23.93 7.51 9.93
CA PRO A 61 -23.76 8.65 10.82
C PRO A 61 -22.81 9.72 10.25
N MET A 62 -21.98 9.37 9.27
CA MET A 62 -21.00 10.24 8.62
C MET A 62 -20.90 9.94 7.12
N PRO A 63 -20.32 10.85 6.32
CA PRO A 63 -20.02 10.56 4.93
C PRO A 63 -19.13 9.33 4.80
N GLN A 64 -19.55 8.33 4.02
CA GLN A 64 -18.73 7.14 3.78
C GLN A 64 -19.04 6.49 2.45
N PHE A 65 -18.06 5.74 1.93
CA PHE A 65 -18.21 4.93 0.73
C PHE A 65 -17.28 3.71 0.74
N HIS A 66 -17.63 2.76 -0.09
CA HIS A 66 -16.93 1.49 -0.26
C HIS A 66 -16.38 1.39 -1.67
N ILE A 67 -15.29 0.67 -1.84
CA ILE A 67 -14.74 0.34 -3.17
C ILE A 67 -15.20 -1.06 -3.55
N TYR A 68 -15.78 -1.17 -4.74
CA TYR A 68 -16.13 -2.43 -5.38
C TYR A 68 -15.37 -2.59 -6.69
N TYR A 69 -15.09 -3.81 -7.06
CA TYR A 69 -14.47 -4.14 -8.34
C TYR A 69 -15.29 -5.24 -9.01
N GLN A 70 -15.76 -4.98 -10.23
CA GLN A 70 -16.62 -5.90 -10.99
C GLN A 70 -17.82 -6.41 -10.17
N GLY A 71 -18.48 -5.53 -9.43
CA GLY A 71 -19.65 -5.85 -8.59
C GLY A 71 -19.33 -6.53 -7.25
N SER A 72 -18.07 -6.85 -6.96
CA SER A 72 -17.66 -7.49 -5.70
C SER A 72 -17.03 -6.48 -4.74
N ALA A 73 -17.38 -6.56 -3.46
CA ALA A 73 -16.78 -5.73 -2.42
C ALA A 73 -15.29 -6.05 -2.26
N THR A 74 -14.46 -5.01 -2.20
CA THR A 74 -13.00 -5.16 -2.00
C THR A 74 -12.59 -5.25 -0.53
N GLY A 75 -13.51 -4.99 0.38
CA GLY A 75 -13.22 -4.87 1.81
C GLY A 75 -12.69 -3.49 2.22
N ILE A 76 -12.58 -2.53 1.30
CA ILE A 76 -12.07 -1.18 1.58
C ILE A 76 -13.23 -0.20 1.77
N THR A 77 -13.23 0.50 2.91
CA THR A 77 -14.23 1.51 3.26
C THR A 77 -13.54 2.79 3.73
N PHE A 78 -13.91 3.91 3.13
CA PHE A 78 -13.53 5.24 3.61
C PHE A 78 -14.67 5.85 4.41
N LYS A 79 -14.41 6.23 5.65
CA LYS A 79 -15.31 6.93 6.58
C LYS A 79 -14.79 8.35 6.78
N GLY A 80 -15.40 9.29 6.09
CA GLY A 80 -14.97 10.66 5.88
C GLY A 80 -14.67 10.93 4.41
N ILE A 81 -14.14 12.12 4.13
CA ILE A 81 -13.77 12.57 2.79
C ILE A 81 -12.25 12.45 2.64
N PRO A 82 -11.72 11.52 1.82
CA PRO A 82 -10.28 11.31 1.67
C PRO A 82 -9.62 12.45 0.90
N GLY A 83 -9.38 13.57 1.60
CA GLY A 83 -8.63 14.73 1.12
C GLY A 83 -7.18 14.73 1.61
N GLY A 84 -6.44 15.83 1.36
CA GLY A 84 -5.07 15.99 1.81
C GLY A 84 -4.17 14.82 1.39
N HIS A 85 -3.42 14.28 2.34
CA HIS A 85 -2.51 13.15 2.07
C HIS A 85 -3.24 11.84 1.72
N GLU A 86 -4.51 11.67 2.13
CA GLU A 86 -5.28 10.44 1.86
C GLU A 86 -5.96 10.42 0.49
N PHE A 87 -5.95 11.54 -0.24
CA PHE A 87 -6.44 11.54 -1.62
C PHE A 87 -5.64 10.57 -2.50
N THR A 88 -4.33 10.53 -2.33
CA THR A 88 -3.46 9.55 -3.01
C THR A 88 -3.81 8.11 -2.63
N SER A 89 -4.19 7.86 -1.37
CA SER A 89 -4.62 6.52 -0.93
C SER A 89 -5.90 6.06 -1.61
N LEU A 90 -6.85 6.98 -1.88
CA LEU A 90 -8.03 6.68 -2.68
C LEU A 90 -7.67 6.31 -4.13
N ILE A 91 -6.83 7.12 -4.79
CA ILE A 91 -6.41 6.87 -6.18
C ILE A 91 -5.71 5.50 -6.31
N LEU A 92 -4.80 5.20 -5.39
CA LEU A 92 -4.10 3.91 -5.36
C LEU A 92 -5.04 2.75 -5.02
N ALA A 93 -6.05 2.94 -4.17
CA ALA A 93 -7.04 1.90 -3.88
C ALA A 93 -7.85 1.54 -5.14
N ILE A 94 -8.25 2.52 -5.95
CA ILE A 94 -8.93 2.30 -7.24
C ILE A 94 -8.02 1.52 -8.21
N LEU A 95 -6.77 1.96 -8.38
CA LEU A 95 -5.81 1.30 -9.27
C LEU A 95 -5.47 -0.13 -8.81
N ASN A 96 -5.23 -0.32 -7.51
CA ASN A 96 -4.90 -1.62 -6.94
C ASN A 96 -6.07 -2.60 -7.04
N ALA A 97 -7.31 -2.14 -6.83
CA ALA A 97 -8.52 -2.95 -7.01
C ALA A 97 -8.64 -3.49 -8.44
N SER A 98 -8.26 -2.70 -9.44
CA SER A 98 -8.26 -3.11 -10.85
C SER A 98 -7.02 -3.94 -11.25
N GLY A 99 -6.05 -4.13 -10.37
CA GLY A 99 -4.78 -4.80 -10.67
C GLY A 99 -3.80 -3.94 -11.48
N LYS A 100 -4.06 -2.64 -11.63
CA LYS A 100 -3.23 -1.72 -12.44
C LYS A 100 -2.30 -0.85 -11.59
N GLY A 101 -2.38 -0.96 -10.27
CA GLY A 101 -1.56 -0.21 -9.34
C GLY A 101 -0.31 -0.97 -8.87
N LYS A 102 0.15 -0.62 -7.68
CA LYS A 102 1.27 -1.28 -7.01
C LYS A 102 0.75 -2.52 -6.25
N LEU A 103 1.02 -3.69 -6.76
CA LEU A 103 0.62 -4.95 -6.13
C LEU A 103 1.66 -5.44 -5.12
N LEU A 104 1.22 -6.28 -4.18
CA LEU A 104 2.10 -6.95 -3.22
C LEU A 104 2.90 -8.07 -3.89
N ASP A 105 4.11 -8.31 -3.39
CA ASP A 105 4.92 -9.45 -3.80
C ASP A 105 4.25 -10.78 -3.44
N SER A 106 4.51 -11.83 -4.24
CA SER A 106 3.89 -13.14 -4.06
C SER A 106 4.10 -13.73 -2.66
N VAL A 107 5.28 -13.54 -2.07
CA VAL A 107 5.60 -13.99 -0.70
C VAL A 107 4.71 -13.29 0.34
N ILE A 108 4.48 -11.98 0.17
CA ILE A 108 3.60 -11.20 1.05
C ILE A 108 2.13 -11.63 0.82
N VAL A 109 1.73 -11.81 -0.44
CA VAL A 109 0.40 -12.30 -0.82
C VAL A 109 0.09 -13.62 -0.12
N ASP A 110 1.01 -14.57 -0.14
CA ASP A 110 0.83 -15.87 0.49
C ASP A 110 0.69 -15.77 2.01
N ARG A 111 1.47 -14.90 2.66
CA ARG A 111 1.33 -14.64 4.09
C ARG A 111 -0.01 -13.99 4.43
N VAL A 112 -0.44 -12.99 3.65
CA VAL A 112 -1.72 -12.31 3.84
C VAL A 112 -2.88 -13.29 3.70
N LYS A 113 -2.86 -14.16 2.69
CA LYS A 113 -3.90 -15.20 2.46
C LYS A 113 -4.02 -16.22 3.60
N ARG A 114 -2.96 -16.38 4.38
CA ARG A 114 -2.94 -17.28 5.55
C ARG A 114 -3.46 -16.66 6.83
N LEU A 115 -3.75 -15.37 6.87
CA LEU A 115 -4.41 -14.77 8.02
C LEU A 115 -5.78 -15.44 8.26
N ASN A 116 -6.21 -15.51 9.51
CA ASN A 116 -7.54 -16.01 9.84
C ASN A 116 -8.62 -15.18 9.13
N LYS A 117 -9.81 -15.78 8.95
CA LYS A 117 -10.95 -15.14 8.28
C LYS A 117 -11.66 -14.11 9.17
N ASN A 118 -12.45 -13.25 8.53
CA ASN A 118 -13.31 -12.25 9.19
C ASN A 118 -12.53 -11.23 10.04
N ILE A 119 -11.50 -10.66 9.45
CA ILE A 119 -10.70 -9.60 10.05
C ILE A 119 -11.32 -8.26 9.71
N THR A 120 -11.52 -7.40 10.72
CA THR A 120 -11.83 -5.98 10.53
C THR A 120 -10.75 -5.16 11.22
N VAL A 121 -10.09 -4.30 10.44
CA VAL A 121 -9.11 -3.33 10.93
C VAL A 121 -9.63 -1.93 10.68
N GLN A 122 -9.65 -1.12 11.70
CA GLN A 122 -10.00 0.30 11.65
C GLN A 122 -8.71 1.12 11.76
N SER A 123 -8.44 1.95 10.77
CA SER A 123 -7.34 2.91 10.76
C SER A 123 -7.88 4.29 11.07
N TYR A 124 -7.60 4.82 12.26
CA TYR A 124 -7.88 6.21 12.61
C TYR A 124 -6.76 7.07 12.06
N ILE A 125 -7.14 8.05 11.23
CA ILE A 125 -6.20 8.90 10.51
C ILE A 125 -6.54 10.39 10.70
N SER A 126 -5.65 11.24 10.24
CA SER A 126 -5.91 12.66 10.00
C SER A 126 -5.48 13.00 8.58
N LEU A 127 -6.22 13.87 7.92
CA LEU A 127 -5.93 14.28 6.53
C LEU A 127 -4.60 15.04 6.39
N THR A 128 -4.07 15.57 7.50
CA THR A 128 -2.76 16.26 7.56
C THR A 128 -1.60 15.36 8.01
N CYS A 129 -1.87 14.08 8.26
CA CYS A 129 -0.85 13.14 8.74
C CYS A 129 -0.02 12.58 7.57
N GLU A 130 1.27 12.89 7.53
CA GLU A 130 2.20 12.42 6.48
C GLU A 130 2.49 10.91 6.53
N ASN A 131 2.37 10.29 7.71
CA ASN A 131 2.65 8.86 7.91
C ASN A 131 1.42 7.95 7.74
N CYS A 132 0.21 8.52 7.71
CA CYS A 132 -1.03 7.75 7.59
C CYS A 132 -1.16 7.03 6.25
N PRO A 133 -0.83 7.64 5.10
CA PRO A 133 -1.00 6.99 3.80
C PRO A 133 -0.21 5.69 3.63
N GLU A 134 1.00 5.58 4.19
CA GLU A 134 1.80 4.36 4.10
C GLU A 134 1.07 3.16 4.72
N VAL A 135 0.47 3.37 5.89
CA VAL A 135 -0.27 2.33 6.63
C VAL A 135 -1.62 2.03 5.97
N VAL A 136 -2.35 3.06 5.55
CA VAL A 136 -3.62 2.93 4.84
C VAL A 136 -3.47 2.14 3.55
N GLN A 137 -2.48 2.48 2.72
CA GLN A 137 -2.22 1.81 1.45
C GLN A 137 -1.80 0.35 1.64
N ALA A 138 -0.98 0.05 2.65
CA ALA A 138 -0.58 -1.31 2.99
C ALA A 138 -1.80 -2.17 3.38
N LEU A 139 -2.68 -1.68 4.25
CA LEU A 139 -3.89 -2.39 4.65
C LEU A 139 -4.89 -2.54 3.50
N ASN A 140 -5.04 -1.53 2.65
CA ASN A 140 -5.88 -1.61 1.44
C ASN A 140 -5.38 -2.72 0.51
N GLN A 141 -4.07 -2.83 0.27
CA GLN A 141 -3.51 -3.91 -0.55
C GLN A 141 -3.74 -5.29 0.09
N MET A 142 -3.62 -5.40 1.42
CA MET A 142 -3.91 -6.65 2.13
C MET A 142 -5.39 -7.03 2.06
N ALA A 143 -6.32 -6.07 2.15
CA ALA A 143 -7.75 -6.32 2.01
C ALA A 143 -8.11 -6.88 0.63
N LEU A 144 -7.53 -6.31 -0.44
CA LEU A 144 -7.71 -6.79 -1.81
C LEU A 144 -7.26 -8.24 -2.02
N VAL A 145 -6.24 -8.68 -1.29
CA VAL A 145 -5.66 -10.03 -1.42
C VAL A 145 -6.39 -11.06 -0.57
N HIS A 146 -6.79 -10.67 0.65
CA HIS A 146 -7.31 -11.62 1.64
C HIS A 146 -8.79 -12.00 1.42
N GLY A 147 -9.58 -11.12 0.82
CA GLY A 147 -11.00 -11.36 0.49
C GLY A 147 -11.98 -11.40 1.68
N SER A 148 -11.51 -11.54 2.92
CA SER A 148 -12.31 -11.42 4.16
C SER A 148 -11.63 -10.56 5.22
N LEU A 149 -10.67 -9.72 4.81
CA LEU A 149 -10.14 -8.62 5.58
C LEU A 149 -10.88 -7.34 5.16
N HIS A 150 -11.52 -6.70 6.12
CA HIS A 150 -12.18 -5.41 5.94
C HIS A 150 -11.32 -4.33 6.55
N HIS A 151 -10.99 -3.32 5.75
CA HIS A 151 -10.24 -2.15 6.20
C HIS A 151 -11.14 -0.92 6.16
N GLU A 152 -11.36 -0.32 7.33
CA GLU A 152 -12.09 0.93 7.48
C GLU A 152 -11.10 2.06 7.76
N ILE A 153 -11.01 3.02 6.84
CA ILE A 153 -10.20 4.22 6.98
C ILE A 153 -11.11 5.30 7.59
N ILE A 154 -10.83 5.72 8.82
CA ILE A 154 -11.68 6.61 9.60
C ILE A 154 -10.97 7.93 9.83
N ASP A 155 -11.51 9.01 9.25
CA ASP A 155 -11.04 10.35 9.60
C ASP A 155 -11.46 10.69 11.02
N GLY A 156 -10.48 10.90 11.89
CA GLY A 156 -10.68 11.23 13.29
C GLY A 156 -11.48 12.50 13.53
N GLY A 157 -11.57 13.39 12.53
CA GLY A 157 -12.41 14.60 12.61
C GLY A 157 -13.88 14.29 12.86
N TYR A 158 -14.39 13.18 12.33
CA TYR A 158 -15.80 12.78 12.46
C TYR A 158 -16.12 11.98 13.73
N VAL A 159 -15.12 11.48 14.46
CA VAL A 159 -15.32 10.46 15.53
C VAL A 159 -14.58 10.79 16.82
N GLN A 160 -14.66 12.02 17.27
CA GLN A 160 -13.93 12.51 18.46
C GLN A 160 -14.27 11.71 19.74
N ASP A 161 -15.53 11.29 19.90
CA ASP A 161 -15.94 10.46 21.04
C ASP A 161 -15.25 9.09 21.04
N ASP A 162 -15.10 8.47 19.86
CA ASP A 162 -14.44 7.18 19.74
C ASP A 162 -12.93 7.31 19.99
N ILE A 163 -12.31 8.39 19.52
CA ILE A 163 -10.91 8.72 19.81
C ILE A 163 -10.67 8.79 21.32
N GLN A 164 -11.55 9.47 22.07
CA GLN A 164 -11.44 9.57 23.51
C GLN A 164 -11.65 8.22 24.20
N LYS A 165 -12.69 7.46 23.82
CA LYS A 165 -12.99 6.14 24.40
C LYS A 165 -11.87 5.12 24.16
N LEU A 166 -11.24 5.15 22.97
CA LEU A 166 -10.14 4.26 22.60
C LEU A 166 -8.78 4.73 23.11
N GLY A 167 -8.70 5.94 23.69
CA GLY A 167 -7.45 6.51 24.19
C GLY A 167 -6.42 6.80 23.09
N ILE A 168 -6.89 7.15 21.89
CA ILE A 168 -6.03 7.46 20.75
C ILE A 168 -5.38 8.82 20.98
N GLN A 169 -4.03 8.84 21.02
CA GLN A 169 -3.24 10.06 21.24
C GLN A 169 -2.47 10.50 19.97
N GLY A 170 -2.46 9.68 18.95
CA GLY A 170 -1.74 9.96 17.71
C GLY A 170 -2.24 9.11 16.56
N VAL A 171 -1.86 9.49 15.34
CA VAL A 171 -2.27 8.81 14.10
C VAL A 171 -1.06 8.48 13.22
N PRO A 172 -1.12 7.41 12.43
CA PRO A 172 -2.21 6.44 12.34
C PRO A 172 -2.35 5.59 13.60
N SER A 173 -3.59 5.24 13.99
CA SER A 173 -3.85 4.27 15.06
C SER A 173 -4.74 3.14 14.53
N LEU A 174 -4.33 1.89 14.80
CA LEU A 174 -4.98 0.69 14.29
C LEU A 174 -5.76 0.00 15.42
N VAL A 175 -7.04 -0.22 15.17
CA VAL A 175 -7.99 -0.79 16.11
C VAL A 175 -8.66 -2.02 15.52
N ALA A 176 -8.88 -3.02 16.35
CA ALA A 176 -9.65 -4.21 16.02
C ALA A 176 -10.50 -4.60 17.23
N GLY A 177 -11.80 -4.82 17.01
CA GLY A 177 -12.72 -5.19 18.10
C GLY A 177 -12.67 -4.24 19.31
N ASN A 178 -12.67 -2.94 19.07
CA ASN A 178 -12.58 -1.88 20.08
C ASN A 178 -11.27 -1.86 20.91
N LYS A 179 -10.22 -2.54 20.41
CA LYS A 179 -8.90 -2.52 21.05
C LYS A 179 -7.85 -1.99 20.09
N MET A 180 -7.16 -0.96 20.49
CA MET A 180 -6.00 -0.45 19.76
C MET A 180 -4.85 -1.46 19.88
N PHE A 181 -4.28 -1.89 18.74
CA PHE A 181 -3.16 -2.82 18.70
C PHE A 181 -1.88 -2.20 18.12
N HIS A 182 -1.98 -1.02 17.49
CA HIS A 182 -0.84 -0.25 17.04
C HIS A 182 -1.14 1.25 16.98
N SER A 183 -0.12 2.07 17.15
CA SER A 183 -0.16 3.52 16.92
C SER A 183 1.19 3.98 16.37
N GLY A 184 1.16 4.90 15.41
CA GLY A 184 2.33 5.47 14.73
C GLY A 184 2.70 4.76 13.43
N ARG A 185 3.81 5.19 12.84
CA ARG A 185 4.34 4.63 11.60
C ARG A 185 4.74 3.15 11.77
N ILE A 186 4.46 2.35 10.75
CA ILE A 186 4.85 0.93 10.72
C ILE A 186 5.14 0.51 9.27
N SER A 187 6.16 -0.31 9.06
CA SER A 187 6.46 -0.87 7.74
C SER A 187 5.44 -1.94 7.34
N LEU A 188 5.29 -2.20 6.03
CA LEU A 188 4.42 -3.25 5.51
C LEU A 188 4.68 -4.63 6.17
N LEU A 189 5.95 -5.01 6.32
CA LEU A 189 6.32 -6.32 6.88
C LEU A 189 6.04 -6.41 8.38
N ASP A 190 6.33 -5.35 9.13
CA ASP A 190 6.04 -5.29 10.56
C ASP A 190 4.53 -5.25 10.83
N LEU A 191 3.79 -4.54 9.96
CA LEU A 191 2.33 -4.51 10.02
C LEU A 191 1.74 -5.91 9.79
N LEU A 192 2.21 -6.63 8.77
CA LEU A 192 1.78 -8.01 8.50
C LEU A 192 2.11 -8.93 9.67
N ALA A 193 3.32 -8.88 10.21
CA ALA A 193 3.70 -9.66 11.40
C ALA A 193 2.81 -9.34 12.62
N LYS A 194 2.40 -8.07 12.74
CA LYS A 194 1.49 -7.65 13.81
C LYS A 194 0.06 -8.14 13.61
N LEU A 195 -0.42 -8.18 12.36
CA LEU A 195 -1.71 -8.78 12.02
C LEU A 195 -1.71 -10.28 12.29
N GLU A 196 -0.66 -11.01 11.87
CA GLU A 196 -0.48 -12.43 12.18
C GLU A 196 -0.54 -12.72 13.69
N LYS A 197 0.15 -11.88 14.48
CA LYS A 197 0.12 -11.99 15.96
C LYS A 197 -1.25 -11.67 16.56
N THR A 198 -1.96 -10.69 16.00
CA THR A 198 -3.24 -10.21 16.57
C THR A 198 -4.40 -11.12 16.19
N PHE A 199 -4.47 -11.58 14.96
CA PHE A 199 -5.59 -12.34 14.41
C PHE A 199 -5.30 -13.84 14.25
N GLY A 200 -4.03 -14.24 14.30
CA GLY A 200 -3.61 -15.62 14.07
C GLY A 200 -3.50 -15.98 12.58
N ILE A 201 -2.99 -17.17 12.36
CA ILE A 201 -2.75 -17.75 11.03
C ILE A 201 -3.60 -19.01 10.90
N ASP A 202 -4.28 -19.14 9.77
CA ASP A 202 -4.96 -20.38 9.37
C ASP A 202 -3.90 -21.40 8.89
N GLU A 203 -3.53 -22.32 9.75
CA GLU A 203 -2.55 -23.36 9.45
C GLU A 203 -3.04 -24.36 8.37
N SER A 204 -4.36 -24.41 8.14
CA SER A 204 -4.97 -25.26 7.09
C SER A 204 -4.93 -24.60 5.71
N ALA A 205 -4.73 -23.28 5.64
CA ALA A 205 -4.54 -22.59 4.38
C ALA A 205 -3.18 -23.03 3.82
N ALA A 206 -3.22 -23.78 2.71
CA ALA A 206 -2.03 -24.32 2.06
C ALA A 206 -1.01 -23.18 1.87
N ALA A 207 0.10 -23.25 2.58
CA ALA A 207 1.28 -22.52 2.14
C ALA A 207 1.51 -23.00 0.70
N SER A 208 1.58 -22.07 -0.27
CA SER A 208 2.31 -22.40 -1.48
C SER A 208 3.62 -23.01 -0.99
N GLU A 209 3.93 -24.23 -1.42
CA GLU A 209 5.15 -24.88 -0.96
C GLU A 209 6.27 -23.85 -1.00
N PRO A 210 7.00 -23.63 0.10
CA PRO A 210 8.11 -22.71 0.04
C PRO A 210 8.91 -23.19 -1.16
N VAL A 211 9.16 -22.30 -2.11
CA VAL A 211 10.06 -22.61 -3.23
C VAL A 211 11.41 -22.80 -2.59
N ASN A 212 11.62 -23.98 -2.02
CA ASN A 212 12.84 -24.37 -1.37
C ASN A 212 13.84 -24.66 -2.48
N LYS A 213 14.22 -23.60 -3.20
CA LYS A 213 15.35 -23.63 -4.11
C LYS A 213 16.58 -23.71 -3.23
N ASN A 214 16.99 -24.93 -2.94
CA ASN A 214 18.33 -25.11 -2.42
C ASN A 214 19.31 -24.70 -3.53
N LEU A 215 19.84 -23.49 -3.41
CA LEU A 215 20.78 -22.89 -4.37
C LEU A 215 22.22 -23.36 -4.12
N GLY A 216 22.41 -24.28 -3.17
CA GLY A 216 23.74 -24.79 -2.81
C GLY A 216 24.32 -24.08 -1.58
N HIS A 217 25.62 -24.30 -1.38
CA HIS A 217 26.42 -23.77 -0.27
C HIS A 217 27.28 -22.61 -0.78
N PHE A 218 27.27 -21.49 -0.08
CA PHE A 218 28.09 -20.32 -0.36
C PHE A 218 28.86 -19.92 0.90
N ASP A 219 30.09 -19.46 0.71
CA ASP A 219 30.91 -18.90 1.81
C ASP A 219 30.37 -17.52 2.22
N VAL A 220 29.84 -16.76 1.26
CA VAL A 220 29.30 -15.42 1.48
C VAL A 220 27.95 -15.26 0.79
N LEU A 221 26.98 -14.78 1.54
CA LEU A 221 25.68 -14.37 1.01
C LEU A 221 25.53 -12.85 1.18
N VAL A 222 25.46 -12.13 0.06
CA VAL A 222 25.22 -10.68 0.04
C VAL A 222 23.75 -10.41 -0.15
N ILE A 223 23.13 -9.64 0.74
CA ILE A 223 21.74 -9.20 0.64
C ILE A 223 21.71 -7.72 0.24
N GLY A 224 21.20 -7.44 -0.95
CA GLY A 224 21.11 -6.10 -1.54
C GLY A 224 22.10 -5.89 -2.69
N GLY A 225 21.61 -5.30 -3.80
CA GLY A 225 22.34 -5.08 -5.05
C GLY A 225 22.78 -3.64 -5.28
N GLY A 226 22.73 -2.77 -4.27
CA GLY A 226 23.28 -1.41 -4.37
C GLY A 226 24.80 -1.40 -4.46
N PRO A 227 25.47 -0.22 -4.57
CA PRO A 227 26.92 -0.11 -4.71
C PRO A 227 27.69 -0.86 -3.63
N ALA A 228 27.22 -0.83 -2.38
CA ALA A 228 27.86 -1.55 -1.27
C ALA A 228 27.79 -3.07 -1.44
N GLY A 229 26.59 -3.59 -1.78
CA GLY A 229 26.41 -5.03 -2.01
C GLY A 229 27.18 -5.53 -3.23
N ALA A 230 27.14 -4.79 -4.34
CA ALA A 230 27.94 -5.12 -5.51
C ALA A 230 29.45 -5.15 -5.19
N SER A 231 29.95 -4.15 -4.45
CA SER A 231 31.34 -4.14 -4.00
C SER A 231 31.67 -5.34 -3.11
N ALA A 232 30.82 -5.66 -2.13
CA ALA A 232 31.02 -6.80 -1.25
C ALA A 232 31.09 -8.11 -2.04
N ALA A 233 30.16 -8.32 -2.99
CA ALA A 233 30.15 -9.53 -3.82
C ALA A 233 31.42 -9.64 -4.69
N ILE A 234 31.78 -8.57 -5.40
CA ILE A 234 32.97 -8.54 -6.28
C ILE A 234 34.25 -8.87 -5.47
N TYR A 235 34.42 -8.22 -4.32
CA TYR A 235 35.64 -8.46 -3.52
C TYR A 235 35.65 -9.84 -2.85
N SER A 236 34.51 -10.38 -2.49
CA SER A 236 34.42 -11.76 -1.98
C SER A 236 34.86 -12.79 -3.03
N VAL A 237 34.30 -12.66 -4.25
CA VAL A 237 34.69 -13.54 -5.38
C VAL A 237 36.17 -13.38 -5.72
N ARG A 238 36.70 -12.15 -5.73
CA ARG A 238 38.13 -11.90 -5.97
C ARG A 238 39.07 -12.50 -4.89
N LYS A 239 38.52 -12.78 -3.71
CA LYS A 239 39.25 -13.53 -2.65
C LYS A 239 39.08 -15.04 -2.77
N GLY A 240 38.42 -15.53 -3.80
CA GLY A 240 38.18 -16.95 -4.04
C GLY A 240 37.07 -17.56 -3.22
N LEU A 241 36.20 -16.71 -2.63
CA LEU A 241 35.03 -17.17 -1.87
C LEU A 241 33.85 -17.45 -2.80
N SER A 242 33.20 -18.59 -2.61
CA SER A 242 31.93 -18.89 -3.24
C SER A 242 30.86 -17.90 -2.74
N THR A 243 30.36 -17.05 -3.63
CA THR A 243 29.53 -15.91 -3.23
C THR A 243 28.22 -15.91 -4.01
N ALA A 244 27.11 -15.74 -3.29
CA ALA A 244 25.81 -15.45 -3.88
C ALA A 244 25.34 -14.04 -3.48
N MET A 245 24.56 -13.41 -4.36
CA MET A 245 23.90 -12.14 -4.07
C MET A 245 22.40 -12.27 -4.27
N ILE A 246 21.61 -11.82 -3.29
CA ILE A 246 20.15 -11.75 -3.36
C ILE A 246 19.78 -10.28 -3.46
N THR A 247 19.09 -9.92 -4.53
CA THR A 247 18.64 -8.54 -4.78
C THR A 247 17.45 -8.53 -5.71
N GLU A 248 16.57 -7.54 -5.56
CA GLU A 248 15.50 -7.29 -6.52
C GLU A 248 16.05 -6.73 -7.84
N LYS A 249 16.99 -5.80 -7.73
CA LYS A 249 17.67 -5.16 -8.88
C LYS A 249 19.09 -4.74 -8.53
N ILE A 250 20.02 -4.91 -9.48
CA ILE A 250 21.37 -4.38 -9.34
C ILE A 250 21.32 -2.85 -9.44
N GLY A 251 22.08 -2.17 -8.60
CA GLY A 251 22.08 -0.72 -8.45
C GLY A 251 21.18 -0.24 -7.31
N GLY A 252 20.12 -0.97 -6.95
CA GLY A 252 19.22 -0.56 -5.86
C GLY A 252 18.68 0.86 -6.05
N GLN A 253 18.62 1.64 -4.99
CA GLN A 253 18.07 3.01 -5.00
C GLN A 253 18.87 4.01 -5.85
N VAL A 254 20.14 3.74 -6.17
CA VAL A 254 20.91 4.67 -7.03
C VAL A 254 20.32 4.79 -8.42
N GLN A 255 19.56 3.79 -8.89
CA GLN A 255 18.87 3.89 -10.19
C GLN A 255 17.91 5.09 -10.29
N GLU A 256 17.41 5.58 -9.16
CA GLU A 256 16.47 6.71 -9.09
C GLU A 256 17.18 8.06 -8.87
N THR A 257 18.52 8.03 -8.71
CA THR A 257 19.32 9.23 -8.44
C THR A 257 19.67 9.92 -9.76
N LYS A 258 19.29 11.21 -9.89
CA LYS A 258 19.54 11.99 -11.12
C LYS A 258 21.01 12.36 -11.32
N GLY A 259 21.74 12.62 -10.24
CA GLY A 259 23.16 13.00 -10.29
C GLY A 259 23.90 12.50 -9.06
N ILE A 260 25.09 11.94 -9.27
CA ILE A 260 25.99 11.42 -8.23
C ILE A 260 27.34 12.08 -8.43
N GLU A 261 27.77 12.87 -7.44
CA GLU A 261 29.03 13.64 -7.46
C GLU A 261 30.00 13.23 -6.32
N ASN A 262 29.57 12.29 -5.49
CA ASN A 262 30.31 11.82 -4.32
C ASN A 262 30.94 10.42 -4.48
N LEU A 263 30.99 9.90 -5.72
CA LEU A 263 31.67 8.64 -6.00
C LEU A 263 33.15 8.88 -6.26
N ILE A 264 34.01 8.22 -5.48
CA ILE A 264 35.47 8.35 -5.62
C ILE A 264 35.89 8.00 -7.06
N SER A 265 36.74 8.81 -7.65
CA SER A 265 37.25 8.76 -9.01
C SER A 265 36.27 9.08 -10.15
N VAL A 266 35.02 9.38 -9.83
CA VAL A 266 34.00 9.77 -10.79
C VAL A 266 33.48 11.16 -10.39
N THR A 267 33.77 12.17 -11.21
CA THR A 267 33.36 13.56 -10.92
C THR A 267 31.86 13.76 -11.02
N TYR A 268 31.20 13.03 -11.93
CA TYR A 268 29.75 13.03 -12.11
C TYR A 268 29.30 11.76 -12.82
N THR A 269 28.22 11.18 -12.39
CA THR A 269 27.52 10.10 -13.11
C THR A 269 26.03 10.14 -12.77
N GLU A 270 25.19 9.54 -13.61
CA GLU A 270 23.78 9.34 -13.33
C GLU A 270 23.56 7.96 -12.68
N GLY A 271 22.53 7.85 -11.84
CA GLY A 271 22.20 6.60 -11.15
C GLY A 271 21.99 5.40 -12.08
N PRO A 272 21.19 5.53 -13.17
CA PRO A 272 21.03 4.45 -14.13
C PRO A 272 22.33 4.02 -14.78
N GLN A 273 23.23 4.95 -15.08
CA GLN A 273 24.54 4.66 -15.67
C GLN A 273 25.43 3.89 -14.69
N LEU A 274 25.49 4.34 -13.42
CA LEU A 274 26.23 3.61 -12.37
C LEU A 274 25.67 2.20 -12.15
N ALA A 275 24.34 2.06 -12.12
CA ALA A 275 23.70 0.75 -11.97
C ALA A 275 24.03 -0.19 -13.13
N ALA A 276 24.07 0.31 -14.37
CA ALA A 276 24.48 -0.47 -15.54
C ALA A 276 25.95 -0.94 -15.45
N GLN A 277 26.84 -0.06 -14.99
CA GLN A 277 28.27 -0.40 -14.79
C GLN A 277 28.43 -1.44 -13.66
N LEU A 278 27.71 -1.30 -12.55
CA LEU A 278 27.71 -2.29 -11.47
C LEU A 278 27.21 -3.66 -11.95
N ASN A 279 26.14 -3.67 -12.76
CA ASN A 279 25.60 -4.91 -13.32
C ASN A 279 26.63 -5.62 -14.22
N GLN A 280 27.33 -4.89 -15.09
CA GLN A 280 28.41 -5.45 -15.92
C GLN A 280 29.57 -6.01 -15.11
N HIS A 281 29.85 -5.41 -13.95
CA HIS A 281 30.97 -5.82 -13.11
C HIS A 281 30.65 -7.01 -12.22
N VAL A 282 29.38 -7.21 -11.87
CA VAL A 282 28.90 -8.35 -11.04
C VAL A 282 28.63 -9.59 -11.89
N ALA A 283 28.27 -9.44 -13.17
CA ALA A 283 28.05 -10.53 -14.12
C ALA A 283 29.35 -11.24 -14.51
#